data_acfd86488efbdacac574a14a341f8692
#
_entry.id   acfd86488efbdacac574a14a341f8692
#
_cell.length_a   1.000
_cell.length_b   1.000
_cell.length_c   1.000
_cell.angle_alpha   90.00
_cell.angle_beta   90.00
_cell.angle_gamma   90.00
#
_symmetry.space_group_name_H-M   'P 1'
#
loop_
_entity.id
_entity.type
_entity.pdbx_description
1 polymer ?
#
loop_
_entity_poly.entity_id
_entity_poly.type
_entity_poly.pdbx_seq_one_letter_code
_entity_poly.pdbx_strand_id
1 'polypeptide(L)'
;MSFYITAMNALDTKDYQAIEGLMHEDFIWMNGYEMKTLDEWLEGLREEFKKDFTFNERTCLFENEDICAYQHFVTDEKGYRLRVTNVMLLQQGKVWRATVNRVAVN
;
A
#
# COMPACT_ATOMS: atom_id res chain seq x y z
N MET A 1 2.33 4.66 18.62
CA MET A 1 3.10 4.82 17.37
C MET A 1 2.17 4.57 16.19
N SER A 2 2.23 5.40 15.18
CA SER A 2 1.35 5.29 14.02
C SER A 2 1.86 4.23 13.04
N PHE A 3 1.01 3.25 12.73
CA PHE A 3 1.32 2.26 11.70
C PHE A 3 1.52 2.94 10.35
N TYR A 4 0.67 3.92 10.03
CA TYR A 4 0.74 4.66 8.78
C TYR A 4 2.11 5.31 8.61
N ILE A 5 2.59 6.02 9.62
CA ILE A 5 3.89 6.70 9.55
C ILE A 5 5.01 5.69 9.36
N THR A 6 4.97 4.59 10.10
CA THR A 6 5.99 3.54 9.99
C THR A 6 6.02 2.95 8.58
N ALA A 7 4.84 2.64 8.04
CA ALA A 7 4.73 2.05 6.70
C ALA A 7 5.18 3.04 5.62
N MET A 8 4.79 4.31 5.73
CA MET A 8 5.17 5.31 4.74
C MET A 8 6.67 5.57 4.76
N ASN A 9 7.29 5.59 5.93
CA ASN A 9 8.74 5.74 6.03
C ASN A 9 9.47 4.57 5.35
N ALA A 10 8.97 3.35 5.52
CA ALA A 10 9.56 2.18 4.88
C ALA A 10 9.43 2.25 3.36
N LEU A 11 8.29 2.73 2.85
CA LEU A 11 8.10 2.92 1.41
C LEU A 11 9.00 4.02 0.86
N ASP A 12 9.09 5.15 1.56
CA ASP A 12 9.92 6.28 1.11
C ASP A 12 11.40 5.92 1.04
N THR A 13 11.86 5.09 1.94
CA THR A 13 13.27 4.66 1.96
C THR A 13 13.50 3.39 1.15
N LYS A 14 12.44 2.84 0.55
CA LYS A 14 12.49 1.58 -0.22
C LYS A 14 13.10 0.45 0.62
N ASP A 15 12.71 0.40 1.89
CA ASP A 15 13.22 -0.60 2.84
C ASP A 15 12.36 -1.86 2.75
N TYR A 16 12.72 -2.72 1.82
CA TYR A 16 11.99 -3.96 1.56
C TYR A 16 11.80 -4.82 2.81
N GLN A 17 12.88 -4.99 3.58
CA GLN A 17 12.83 -5.84 4.77
C GLN A 17 11.89 -5.26 5.85
N ALA A 18 11.89 -3.95 6.00
CA ALA A 18 10.98 -3.30 6.95
C ALA A 18 9.53 -3.53 6.54
N ILE A 19 9.23 -3.42 5.24
CA ILE A 19 7.88 -3.65 4.74
C ILE A 19 7.47 -5.11 4.95
N GLU A 20 8.37 -6.04 4.62
CA GLU A 20 8.09 -7.46 4.83
C GLU A 20 7.74 -7.74 6.30
N GLY A 21 8.46 -7.10 7.22
CA GLY A 21 8.19 -7.25 8.66
C GLY A 21 6.84 -6.69 9.12
N LEU A 22 6.21 -5.82 8.32
CA LEU A 22 4.90 -5.27 8.62
C LEU A 22 3.76 -6.14 8.08
N MET A 23 4.07 -7.21 7.33
CA MET A 23 3.06 -8.02 6.67
C MET A 23 2.77 -9.30 7.47
N HIS A 24 1.49 -9.61 7.58
CA HIS A 24 1.05 -10.88 8.19
C HIS A 24 1.35 -12.03 7.24
N GLU A 25 1.68 -13.20 7.78
CA GLU A 25 2.00 -14.38 6.95
C GLU A 25 0.86 -14.81 6.04
N ASP A 26 -0.38 -14.52 6.44
CA ASP A 26 -1.59 -14.86 5.65
C ASP A 26 -2.09 -13.68 4.84
N PHE A 27 -1.25 -12.69 4.59
CA PHE A 27 -1.63 -11.48 3.86
C PHE A 27 -2.19 -11.81 2.48
N ILE A 28 -3.29 -11.11 2.13
CA ILE A 28 -3.86 -11.12 0.78
C ILE A 28 -4.12 -9.67 0.35
N TRP A 29 -3.67 -9.34 -0.84
CA TRP A 29 -3.90 -8.05 -1.48
C TRP A 29 -5.01 -8.22 -2.53
N MET A 30 -5.91 -7.24 -2.60
CA MET A 30 -7.04 -7.27 -3.53
C MET A 30 -7.17 -5.95 -4.27
N ASN A 31 -7.37 -6.04 -5.59
CA ASN A 31 -7.61 -4.88 -6.44
C ASN A 31 -8.64 -5.29 -7.50
N GLY A 32 -9.91 -4.92 -7.29
CA GLY A 32 -10.98 -5.37 -8.15
C GLY A 32 -11.10 -6.89 -8.12
N TYR A 33 -10.89 -7.52 -9.27
CA TYR A 33 -10.94 -8.98 -9.39
C TYR A 33 -9.59 -9.65 -9.20
N GLU A 34 -8.54 -8.87 -9.00
CA GLU A 34 -7.19 -9.41 -8.84
C GLU A 34 -6.89 -9.64 -7.37
N MET A 35 -6.27 -10.79 -7.08
CA MET A 35 -5.82 -11.12 -5.73
C MET A 35 -4.37 -11.58 -5.78
N LYS A 36 -3.59 -11.21 -4.75
CA LYS A 36 -2.20 -11.64 -4.63
C LYS A 36 -1.94 -12.14 -3.22
N THR A 37 -1.21 -13.25 -3.14
CA THR A 37 -0.67 -13.73 -1.87
C THR A 37 0.50 -12.84 -1.44
N LEU A 38 1.00 -13.06 -0.23
CA LEU A 38 2.16 -12.31 0.27
C LEU A 38 3.35 -12.42 -0.67
N ASP A 39 3.69 -13.63 -1.10
CA ASP A 39 4.86 -13.84 -1.96
C ASP A 39 4.71 -13.12 -3.30
N GLU A 40 3.54 -13.20 -3.90
CA GLU A 40 3.26 -12.52 -5.16
C GLU A 40 3.33 -11.00 -5.01
N TRP A 41 2.78 -10.48 -3.91
CA TRP A 41 2.78 -9.05 -3.66
C TRP A 41 4.20 -8.53 -3.40
N LEU A 42 4.99 -9.26 -2.62
CA LEU A 42 6.38 -8.89 -2.34
C LEU A 42 7.23 -8.89 -3.61
N GLU A 43 6.98 -9.84 -4.51
CA GLU A 43 7.67 -9.87 -5.80
C GLU A 43 7.37 -8.61 -6.61
N GLY A 44 6.10 -8.20 -6.65
CA GLY A 44 5.70 -6.96 -7.31
C GLY A 44 6.34 -5.74 -6.67
N LEU A 45 6.44 -5.71 -5.35
CA LEU A 45 7.07 -4.61 -4.63
C LEU A 45 8.56 -4.49 -4.98
N ARG A 46 9.25 -5.61 -5.10
CA ARG A 46 10.67 -5.60 -5.51
C ARG A 46 10.84 -4.93 -6.87
N GLU A 47 9.95 -5.25 -7.81
CA GLU A 47 9.99 -4.64 -9.15
C GLU A 47 9.69 -3.15 -9.07
N GLU A 48 8.70 -2.74 -8.26
CA GLU A 48 8.38 -1.34 -8.09
C GLU A 48 9.54 -0.55 -7.47
N PHE A 49 10.26 -1.15 -6.54
CA PHE A 49 11.40 -0.48 -5.89
C PHE A 49 12.58 -0.22 -6.83
N LYS A 50 12.62 -0.89 -7.98
CA LYS A 50 13.65 -0.64 -9.00
C LYS A 50 13.34 0.59 -9.84
N LYS A 51 12.11 1.12 -9.76
CA LYS A 51 11.66 2.27 -10.52
C LYS A 51 11.70 3.52 -9.66
N ASP A 52 11.79 4.68 -10.33
CA ASP A 52 11.58 5.94 -9.65
C ASP A 52 10.08 6.13 -9.48
N PHE A 53 9.62 6.12 -8.25
CA PHE A 53 8.24 6.45 -7.97
C PHE A 53 8.16 7.29 -6.71
N THR A 54 7.09 8.08 -6.63
CA THR A 54 6.81 8.86 -5.43
C THR A 54 5.35 8.68 -5.07
N PHE A 55 5.07 8.58 -3.77
CA PHE A 55 3.71 8.60 -3.27
C PHE A 55 3.36 10.05 -2.90
N ASN A 56 3.04 10.83 -3.92
CA ASN A 56 2.73 12.25 -3.73
C ASN A 56 1.33 12.43 -3.16
N GLU A 57 1.14 13.53 -2.42
CA GLU A 57 -0.17 13.95 -1.94
C GLU A 57 -0.89 12.85 -1.16
N ARG A 58 -0.15 12.08 -0.39
CA ARG A 58 -0.74 11.03 0.43
C ARG A 58 -1.35 11.60 1.70
N THR A 59 -2.45 11.01 2.12
CA THR A 59 -3.20 11.44 3.29
C THR A 59 -3.70 10.21 4.03
N CYS A 60 -3.48 10.16 5.34
CA CYS A 60 -4.10 9.14 6.18
C CYS A 60 -5.55 9.54 6.42
N LEU A 61 -6.48 8.70 5.97
CA LEU A 61 -7.90 8.95 6.12
C LEU A 61 -8.43 8.50 7.46
N PHE A 62 -7.93 7.37 7.95
CA PHE A 62 -8.38 6.80 9.21
C PHE A 62 -7.37 5.77 9.70
N GLU A 63 -7.12 5.74 10.99
CA GLU A 63 -6.22 4.77 11.58
C GLU A 63 -6.65 4.41 13.00
N ASN A 64 -6.66 3.11 13.31
CA ASN A 64 -6.76 2.62 14.68
C ASN A 64 -5.99 1.30 14.76
N GLU A 65 -6.19 0.51 15.81
CA GLU A 65 -5.47 -0.75 15.99
C GLU A 65 -5.80 -1.80 14.94
N ASP A 66 -6.96 -1.71 14.32
CA ASP A 66 -7.47 -2.72 13.40
C ASP A 66 -7.46 -2.31 11.94
N ILE A 67 -7.40 -1.01 11.66
CA ILE A 67 -7.56 -0.49 10.30
C ILE A 67 -6.61 0.67 10.06
N CYS A 68 -6.00 0.69 8.88
CA CYS A 68 -5.29 1.86 8.37
C CYS A 68 -5.77 2.12 6.95
N ALA A 69 -6.41 3.26 6.74
CA ALA A 69 -6.90 3.68 5.42
C ALA A 69 -6.18 4.95 4.99
N TYR A 70 -5.63 4.94 3.79
CA TYR A 70 -4.94 6.13 3.27
C TYR A 70 -5.14 6.25 1.78
N GLN A 71 -4.89 7.44 1.26
CA GLN A 71 -4.98 7.70 -0.18
C GLN A 71 -3.74 8.43 -0.67
N HIS A 72 -3.46 8.28 -1.94
CA HIS A 72 -2.45 9.05 -2.65
C HIS A 72 -2.87 9.20 -4.11
N PHE A 73 -2.08 9.91 -4.88
CA PHE A 73 -2.39 10.14 -6.30
C PHE A 73 -1.23 9.65 -7.15
N VAL A 74 -1.57 9.07 -8.30
CA VAL A 74 -0.58 8.67 -9.30
C VAL A 74 -1.06 9.13 -10.66
N THR A 75 -0.13 9.30 -11.60
CA THR A 75 -0.46 9.56 -12.99
C THR A 75 -0.14 8.30 -13.79
N ASP A 76 -1.10 7.79 -14.53
CA ASP A 76 -0.90 6.56 -15.31
C ASP A 76 -0.16 6.86 -16.62
N GLU A 77 0.10 5.81 -17.39
CA GLU A 77 0.84 5.91 -18.64
C GLU A 77 0.15 6.79 -19.68
N LYS A 78 -1.16 6.92 -19.58
CA LYS A 78 -1.98 7.74 -20.50
C LYS A 78 -2.09 9.18 -20.04
N GLY A 79 -1.51 9.52 -18.89
CA GLY A 79 -1.58 10.88 -18.37
C GLY A 79 -2.79 11.15 -17.49
N TYR A 80 -3.61 10.14 -17.19
CA TYR A 80 -4.76 10.33 -16.29
C TYR A 80 -4.29 10.34 -14.85
N ARG A 81 -4.83 11.27 -14.09
CA ARG A 81 -4.59 11.33 -12.65
C ARG A 81 -5.54 10.37 -11.96
N LEU A 82 -5.00 9.49 -11.13
CA LEU A 82 -5.78 8.50 -10.40
C LEU A 82 -5.66 8.75 -8.91
N ARG A 83 -6.79 8.73 -8.22
CA ARG A 83 -6.81 8.68 -6.76
C ARG A 83 -6.78 7.21 -6.36
N VAL A 84 -5.78 6.85 -5.59
CA VAL A 84 -5.60 5.48 -5.11
C VAL A 84 -5.94 5.45 -3.63
N THR A 85 -6.93 4.64 -3.26
CA THR A 85 -7.34 4.47 -1.88
C THR A 85 -6.99 3.07 -1.43
N ASN A 86 -6.26 2.99 -0.32
CA ASN A 86 -5.83 1.73 0.27
C ASN A 86 -6.52 1.56 1.61
N VAL A 87 -7.11 0.39 1.83
CA VAL A 87 -7.68 0.04 3.13
C VAL A 87 -6.98 -1.23 3.60
N MET A 88 -6.27 -1.13 4.72
CA MET A 88 -5.53 -2.24 5.29
C MET A 88 -6.18 -2.67 6.59
N LEU A 89 -6.48 -3.96 6.69
CA LEU A 89 -6.96 -4.56 7.93
C LEU A 89 -5.77 -5.17 8.64
N LEU A 90 -5.62 -4.85 9.92
CA LEU A 90 -4.46 -5.26 10.70
C LEU A 90 -4.83 -6.39 11.66
N GLN A 91 -3.91 -7.33 11.84
CA GLN A 91 -3.98 -8.33 12.90
C GLN A 91 -2.62 -8.40 13.58
N GLN A 92 -2.63 -8.25 14.90
CA GLN A 92 -1.38 -8.29 15.69
C GLN A 92 -0.35 -7.27 15.17
N GLY A 93 -0.84 -6.09 14.77
CA GLY A 93 0.01 -5.01 14.27
C GLY A 93 0.57 -5.21 12.88
N LYS A 94 0.09 -6.22 12.15
CA LYS A 94 0.56 -6.54 10.80
C LYS A 94 -0.58 -6.49 9.79
N VAL A 95 -0.26 -6.15 8.55
CA VAL A 95 -1.27 -6.08 7.49
C VAL A 95 -1.72 -7.49 7.12
N TRP A 96 -2.99 -7.78 7.38
CA TRP A 96 -3.58 -9.07 7.10
C TRP A 96 -4.32 -9.08 5.77
N ARG A 97 -5.04 -8.00 5.47
CA ARG A 97 -5.75 -7.83 4.19
C ARG A 97 -5.56 -6.40 3.73
N ALA A 98 -5.43 -6.22 2.43
CA ALA A 98 -5.36 -4.89 1.84
C ALA A 98 -6.26 -4.84 0.61
N THR A 99 -7.04 -3.76 0.51
CA THR A 99 -7.90 -3.50 -0.65
C THR A 99 -7.46 -2.19 -1.28
N VAL A 100 -7.33 -2.18 -2.60
CA VAL A 100 -6.88 -1.00 -3.34
C VAL A 100 -7.94 -0.64 -4.38
N ASN A 101 -8.33 0.63 -4.41
CA ASN A 101 -9.24 1.16 -5.43
C ASN A 101 -8.58 2.32 -6.15
N ARG A 102 -8.72 2.37 -7.46
CA ARG A 102 -8.18 3.43 -8.31
C ARG A 102 -9.31 4.07 -9.08
N VAL A 103 -9.39 5.40 -9.00
CA VAL A 103 -10.46 6.18 -9.66
C VAL A 103 -9.82 7.36 -10.36
N ALA A 104 -10.19 7.56 -11.63
CA ALA A 104 -9.73 8.73 -12.38
C ALA A 104 -10.40 9.99 -11.82
N VAL A 105 -9.61 11.06 -11.64
CA VAL A 105 -10.08 12.30 -10.99
C VAL A 105 -9.78 13.53 -11.85
N ASN A 106 -9.85 13.39 -13.13
CA ASN A 106 -9.64 14.52 -14.05
C ASN A 106 -10.83 15.47 -14.03
#